data_54afae4725579e0ffd497ef6b6310d97
#
_entry.id   54afae4725579e0ffd497ef6b6310d97
#
_cell.length_a   1.000
_cell.length_b   1.000
_cell.length_c   1.000
_cell.angle_alpha   90.00
_cell.angle_beta   90.00
_cell.angle_gamma   90.00
#
_symmetry.space_group_name_H-M   'P 1'
#
loop_
_entity.id
_entity.type
_entity.pdbx_description
1 polymer ?
#
loop_
_entity_poly.entity_id
_entity_poly.type
_entity_poly.pdbx_seq_one_letter_code
_entity_poly.pdbx_strand_id
1 'polypeptide(L)'
;METVTIEGHIWFQTETGLRIGEGRAKLLEQIDLSGSISEAARQLKIPYRRAWGMVREMNNNAKEPLVIKEVGGKDGGRSILTQEGKKIVALFKNVDQCFKNFSEDESYRLSRGQE
;
A
#
# COMPACT_ATOMS: atom_id res chain seq x y z
N MET A 1 -19.48 -26.16 -18.06
CA MET A 1 -18.66 -26.03 -16.87
C MET A 1 -18.89 -24.71 -16.19
N GLU A 2 -18.91 -24.76 -14.87
CA GLU A 2 -19.11 -23.54 -14.12
C GLU A 2 -17.86 -22.67 -14.17
N THR A 3 -18.05 -21.36 -14.14
CA THR A 3 -16.95 -20.41 -14.03
C THR A 3 -16.56 -20.27 -12.58
N VAL A 4 -15.29 -20.45 -12.29
CA VAL A 4 -14.74 -20.32 -10.94
C VAL A 4 -13.77 -19.16 -10.94
N THR A 5 -13.92 -18.27 -9.97
CA THR A 5 -13.05 -17.11 -9.82
C THR A 5 -12.41 -17.15 -8.46
N ILE A 6 -11.09 -17.02 -8.41
CA ILE A 6 -10.36 -16.92 -7.16
C ILE A 6 -10.18 -15.46 -6.84
N GLU A 7 -10.63 -15.06 -5.67
CA GLU A 7 -10.53 -13.69 -5.22
C GLU A 7 -9.93 -13.66 -3.82
N GLY A 8 -9.31 -12.57 -3.47
CA GLY A 8 -8.75 -12.44 -2.13
C GLY A 8 -7.95 -11.17 -2.00
N HIS A 9 -7.52 -10.93 -0.78
CA HIS A 9 -6.67 -9.81 -0.44
C HIS A 9 -5.39 -10.34 0.17
N ILE A 10 -4.29 -9.69 -0.14
CA ILE A 10 -3.01 -10.07 0.43
C ILE A 10 -2.41 -8.90 1.18
N TRP A 11 -1.53 -9.22 2.08
CA TRP A 11 -0.68 -8.25 2.76
C TRP A 11 0.60 -8.99 3.13
N PHE A 12 1.66 -8.21 3.37
CA PHE A 12 2.89 -8.81 3.90
C PHE A 12 3.21 -8.17 5.25
N GLN A 13 4.03 -8.84 6.01
CA GLN A 13 4.48 -8.35 7.30
C GLN A 13 5.99 -8.51 7.39
N THR A 14 6.67 -7.47 7.84
CA THR A 14 8.12 -7.52 8.04
C THR A 14 8.42 -8.05 9.44
N GLU A 15 9.66 -8.37 9.71
CA GLU A 15 10.06 -8.86 11.02
C GLU A 15 9.91 -7.82 12.12
N THR A 16 9.87 -6.54 11.78
CA THR A 16 9.68 -5.48 12.76
C THR A 16 8.21 -5.24 13.07
N GLY A 17 7.31 -5.94 12.39
CA GLY A 17 5.88 -5.81 12.63
C GLY A 17 5.15 -4.87 11.68
N LEU A 18 5.85 -4.36 10.68
CA LEU A 18 5.20 -3.52 9.67
C LEU A 18 4.31 -4.40 8.80
N ARG A 19 3.05 -4.03 8.69
CA ARG A 19 2.08 -4.78 7.91
C ARG A 19 1.53 -3.90 6.79
N ILE A 20 1.63 -4.37 5.56
CA ILE A 20 1.22 -3.61 4.38
C ILE A 20 0.24 -4.42 3.55
N GLY A 21 -0.91 -3.83 3.28
CA GLY A 21 -1.89 -4.33 2.35
C GLY A 21 -2.20 -3.24 1.34
N GLU A 22 -3.22 -3.46 0.54
CA GLU A 22 -3.60 -2.53 -0.52
C GLU A 22 -3.90 -1.12 -0.02
N GLY A 23 -4.66 -1.01 1.07
CA GLY A 23 -5.04 0.30 1.60
C GLY A 23 -3.85 1.16 2.01
N ARG A 24 -2.92 0.56 2.73
CA ARG A 24 -1.72 1.27 3.18
C ARG A 24 -0.79 1.59 2.03
N ALA A 25 -0.65 0.67 1.07
CA ALA A 25 0.17 0.92 -0.11
C ALA A 25 -0.39 2.09 -0.92
N LYS A 26 -1.71 2.14 -1.10
CA LYS A 26 -2.35 3.25 -1.80
C LYS A 26 -2.18 4.57 -1.08
N LEU A 27 -2.26 4.55 0.25
CA LEU A 27 -2.06 5.75 1.04
C LEU A 27 -0.64 6.29 0.84
N LEU A 28 0.35 5.41 0.92
CA LEU A 28 1.74 5.83 0.71
C LEU A 28 1.93 6.41 -0.69
N GLU A 29 1.36 5.79 -1.70
CA GLU A 29 1.46 6.30 -3.07
C GLU A 29 0.82 7.69 -3.22
N GLN A 30 -0.35 7.89 -2.64
CA GLN A 30 -1.03 9.17 -2.72
C GLN A 30 -0.27 10.26 -1.97
N ILE A 31 0.36 9.91 -0.86
CA ILE A 31 1.21 10.86 -0.15
C ILE A 31 2.37 11.29 -1.03
N ASP A 32 2.99 10.33 -1.72
CA ASP A 32 4.11 10.63 -2.61
C ASP A 32 3.69 11.54 -3.76
N LEU A 33 2.51 11.29 -4.31
CA LEU A 33 2.00 12.09 -5.43
C LEU A 33 1.59 13.50 -5.02
N SER A 34 0.90 13.63 -3.90
CA SER A 34 0.31 14.91 -3.48
C SER A 34 1.20 15.73 -2.56
N GLY A 35 2.13 15.10 -1.86
CA GLY A 35 2.95 15.77 -0.87
C GLY A 35 2.18 16.09 0.41
N SER A 36 1.03 15.47 0.63
CA SER A 36 0.15 15.81 1.75
C SER A 36 -0.64 14.60 2.22
N ILE A 37 -0.59 14.34 3.52
CA ILE A 37 -1.41 13.26 4.12
C ILE A 37 -2.89 13.64 4.01
N SER A 38 -3.19 14.92 4.21
CA SER A 38 -4.57 15.42 4.13
C SER A 38 -5.16 15.21 2.73
N GLU A 39 -4.39 15.57 1.70
CA GLU A 39 -4.84 15.41 0.32
C GLU A 39 -4.96 13.94 -0.05
N ALA A 40 -4.01 13.11 0.39
CA ALA A 40 -4.04 11.68 0.15
C ALA A 40 -5.31 11.06 0.77
N ALA A 41 -5.63 11.46 1.99
CA ALA A 41 -6.84 10.98 2.66
C ALA A 41 -8.09 11.37 1.87
N ARG A 42 -8.13 12.60 1.40
CA ARG A 42 -9.25 13.09 0.61
C ARG A 42 -9.42 12.28 -0.67
N GLN A 43 -8.34 12.02 -1.39
CA GLN A 43 -8.36 11.24 -2.61
C GLN A 43 -8.84 9.81 -2.39
N LEU A 44 -8.48 9.23 -1.26
CA LEU A 44 -8.86 7.86 -0.94
C LEU A 44 -10.17 7.77 -0.16
N LYS A 45 -10.78 8.90 0.12
CA LYS A 45 -12.06 8.98 0.85
C LYS A 45 -12.00 8.34 2.23
N ILE A 46 -10.90 8.59 2.93
CA ILE A 46 -10.76 8.16 4.32
C ILE A 46 -10.60 9.38 5.21
N PRO A 47 -11.07 9.31 6.45
CA PRO A 47 -10.93 10.44 7.37
C PRO A 47 -9.45 10.80 7.58
N TYR A 48 -9.15 12.08 7.63
CA TYR A 48 -7.79 12.55 7.84
C TYR A 48 -7.13 11.92 9.07
N ARG A 49 -7.88 11.88 10.16
CA ARG A 49 -7.38 11.32 11.41
C ARG A 49 -6.95 9.86 11.25
N ARG A 50 -7.73 9.11 10.49
CA ARG A 50 -7.42 7.71 10.23
C ARG A 50 -6.16 7.57 9.38
N ALA A 51 -6.03 8.39 8.35
CA ALA A 51 -4.84 8.37 7.49
C ALA A 51 -3.59 8.71 8.31
N TRP A 52 -3.69 9.71 9.18
CA TRP A 52 -2.62 10.11 10.07
C TRP A 52 -2.21 8.95 11.00
N GLY A 53 -3.20 8.27 11.56
CA GLY A 53 -2.96 7.11 12.42
C GLY A 53 -2.27 5.98 11.68
N MET A 54 -2.67 5.72 10.43
CA MET A 54 -2.06 4.69 9.61
C MET A 54 -0.58 5.01 9.34
N VAL A 55 -0.28 6.26 9.00
CA VAL A 55 1.11 6.67 8.75
C VAL A 55 1.95 6.52 10.02
N ARG A 56 1.40 6.97 11.14
CA ARG A 56 2.11 6.88 12.43
C ARG A 56 2.40 5.41 12.78
N GLU A 57 1.42 4.54 12.62
CA GLU A 57 1.59 3.13 12.92
C GLU A 57 2.64 2.49 12.01
N MET A 58 2.58 2.81 10.72
CA MET A 58 3.56 2.29 9.78
C MET A 58 4.98 2.75 10.14
N ASN A 59 5.13 4.04 10.43
CA ASN A 59 6.44 4.57 10.80
C ASN A 59 6.98 3.93 12.08
N ASN A 60 6.10 3.68 13.04
CA ASN A 60 6.50 3.08 14.31
C ASN A 60 6.93 1.63 14.18
N ASN A 61 6.37 0.92 13.22
CA ASN A 61 6.66 -0.51 13.04
C ASN A 61 7.68 -0.79 11.95
N ALA A 62 8.04 0.21 11.17
CA ALA A 62 9.03 0.03 10.11
C ALA A 62 10.44 0.15 10.68
N LYS A 63 11.38 -0.44 9.98
CA LYS A 63 12.80 -0.35 10.29
C LYS A 63 13.27 1.10 10.28
N GLU A 64 12.75 1.87 9.33
CA GLU A 64 13.00 3.30 9.21
C GLU A 64 11.69 3.97 8.83
N PRO A 65 11.49 5.25 9.14
CA PRO A 65 10.25 5.91 8.77
C PRO A 65 9.97 5.80 7.26
N LEU A 66 8.73 5.57 6.91
CA LEU A 66 8.31 5.49 5.51
C LEU A 66 7.92 6.85 4.96
N VAL A 67 7.41 7.72 5.84
CA VAL A 67 6.95 9.06 5.51
C VAL A 67 7.59 10.04 6.46
N ILE A 68 8.13 11.14 5.94
CA ILE A 68 8.70 12.20 6.76
C ILE A 68 8.17 13.55 6.28
N LYS A 69 8.31 14.55 7.13
CA LYS A 69 8.02 15.92 6.77
C LYS A 69 9.31 16.57 6.27
N GLU A 70 9.22 17.14 5.09
CA GLU A 70 10.31 17.93 4.54
C GLU A 70 10.04 19.39 4.93
N VAL A 71 10.95 19.98 5.67
CA VAL A 71 10.80 21.34 6.20
C VAL A 71 11.38 22.35 5.20
N GLY A 72 10.67 23.46 5.03
CA GLY A 72 11.17 24.56 4.22
C GLY A 72 10.24 24.89 3.06
N GLY A 73 10.52 25.99 2.40
CA GLY A 73 9.72 26.47 1.31
C GLY A 73 8.60 27.40 1.78
N LYS A 74 7.95 28.03 0.82
CA LYS A 74 6.93 29.06 1.07
C LYS A 74 5.68 28.50 1.71
N ASP A 75 5.37 27.25 1.44
CA ASP A 75 4.12 26.67 1.86
C ASP A 75 4.24 25.80 3.10
N GLY A 76 5.32 25.94 3.84
CA GLY A 76 5.59 25.08 4.98
C GLY A 76 6.14 23.75 4.53
N GLY A 77 6.02 22.73 5.32
CA GLY A 77 6.55 21.43 5.01
C GLY A 77 5.61 20.62 4.14
N ARG A 78 6.15 19.63 3.48
CA ARG A 78 5.36 18.67 2.74
C ARG A 78 5.70 17.27 3.23
N SER A 79 4.78 16.34 3.06
CA SER A 79 5.03 14.96 3.42
C SER A 79 5.58 14.22 2.21
N ILE A 80 6.65 13.47 2.41
CA ILE A 80 7.28 12.72 1.33
C ILE A 80 7.57 11.31 1.77
N LEU A 81 7.65 10.40 0.81
CA LEU A 81 8.13 9.04 1.07
C LEU A 81 9.65 9.06 1.15
N THR A 82 10.16 8.32 2.12
CA THR A 82 11.60 8.06 2.21
C THR A 82 11.96 6.98 1.19
N GLN A 83 13.25 6.70 1.06
CA GLN A 83 13.69 5.58 0.22
C GLN A 83 13.08 4.28 0.71
N GLU A 84 13.01 4.11 2.03
CA GLU A 84 12.38 2.92 2.61
C GLU A 84 10.89 2.87 2.24
N GLY A 85 10.20 4.00 2.30
CA GLY A 85 8.79 4.06 1.90
C GLY A 85 8.58 3.64 0.45
N LYS A 86 9.43 4.11 -0.44
CA LYS A 86 9.36 3.75 -1.87
C LYS A 86 9.63 2.27 -2.09
N LYS A 87 10.58 1.72 -1.35
CA LYS A 87 10.90 0.31 -1.41
C LYS A 87 9.72 -0.54 -0.96
N ILE A 88 9.06 -0.15 0.11
CA ILE A 88 7.91 -0.87 0.64
C ILE A 88 6.74 -0.86 -0.37
N VAL A 89 6.48 0.27 -0.99
CA VAL A 89 5.43 0.37 -2.02
C VAL A 89 5.76 -0.55 -3.20
N ALA A 90 7.01 -0.51 -3.67
CA ALA A 90 7.43 -1.35 -4.79
C ALA A 90 7.31 -2.83 -4.45
N LEU A 91 7.67 -3.19 -3.23
CA LEU A 91 7.56 -4.58 -2.77
C LEU A 91 6.11 -5.04 -2.79
N PHE A 92 5.19 -4.21 -2.27
CA PHE A 92 3.78 -4.57 -2.27
C PHE A 92 3.24 -4.72 -3.69
N LYS A 93 3.59 -3.80 -4.59
CA LYS A 93 3.13 -3.88 -5.98
C LYS A 93 3.58 -5.18 -6.65
N ASN A 94 4.80 -5.60 -6.36
CA ASN A 94 5.33 -6.84 -6.92
C ASN A 94 4.54 -8.05 -6.40
N VAL A 95 4.35 -8.13 -5.09
CA VAL A 95 3.62 -9.23 -4.46
C VAL A 95 2.16 -9.26 -4.95
N ASP A 96 1.54 -8.09 -5.04
CA ASP A 96 0.16 -7.97 -5.51
C ASP A 96 0.02 -8.46 -6.94
N GLN A 97 0.97 -8.11 -7.81
CA GLN A 97 0.95 -8.57 -9.19
C GLN A 97 1.11 -10.09 -9.27
N CYS A 98 1.98 -10.66 -8.45
CA CYS A 98 2.15 -12.12 -8.38
C CYS A 98 0.85 -12.80 -7.96
N PHE A 99 0.15 -12.24 -6.99
CA PHE A 99 -1.13 -12.78 -6.57
C PHE A 99 -2.18 -12.69 -7.67
N LYS A 100 -2.23 -11.57 -8.37
CA LYS A 100 -3.17 -11.41 -9.49
C LYS A 100 -2.90 -12.44 -10.59
N ASN A 101 -1.65 -12.67 -10.90
CA ASN A 101 -1.27 -13.68 -11.90
C ASN A 101 -1.71 -15.06 -11.45
N PHE A 102 -1.45 -15.40 -10.19
CA PHE A 102 -1.88 -16.68 -9.62
C PHE A 102 -3.39 -16.81 -9.69
N SER A 103 -4.10 -15.78 -9.29
CA SER A 103 -5.57 -15.77 -9.26
C SER A 103 -6.16 -16.01 -10.66
N GLU A 104 -5.63 -15.32 -11.65
CA GLU A 104 -6.09 -15.46 -13.05
C GLU A 104 -5.80 -16.84 -13.60
N ASP A 105 -4.57 -17.32 -13.42
CA ASP A 105 -4.16 -18.63 -13.94
C ASP A 105 -4.97 -19.76 -13.30
N GLU A 106 -5.13 -19.72 -11.99
CA GLU A 106 -5.86 -20.76 -11.29
C GLU A 106 -7.36 -20.69 -11.54
N SER A 107 -7.91 -19.48 -11.67
CA SER A 107 -9.31 -19.32 -12.01
C SER A 107 -9.60 -19.93 -13.38
N TYR A 108 -8.70 -19.69 -14.34
CA TYR A 108 -8.83 -20.25 -15.67
C TYR A 108 -8.75 -21.78 -15.62
N ARG A 109 -7.75 -22.31 -14.91
CA ARG A 109 -7.55 -23.76 -14.79
C ARG A 109 -8.77 -24.44 -14.17
N LEU A 110 -9.29 -23.89 -13.09
CA LEU A 110 -10.44 -24.48 -12.38
C LEU A 110 -11.71 -24.38 -13.20
N SER A 111 -11.89 -23.28 -13.93
CA SER A 111 -13.07 -23.09 -14.77
C SER A 111 -13.10 -24.08 -15.95
N ARG A 112 -11.92 -24.54 -16.38
CA ARG A 112 -11.84 -25.53 -17.46
C ARG A 112 -11.87 -26.98 -16.95
N GLY A 113 -11.94 -27.16 -15.63
CA GLY A 113 -11.96 -28.49 -15.04
C GLY A 113 -10.65 -29.24 -15.12
N GLN A 114 -9.54 -28.54 -15.24
CA GLN A 114 -8.20 -29.13 -15.25
C GLN A 114 -7.64 -29.21 -13.85
N GLU A 115 -6.95 -30.28 -13.57
CA GLU A 115 -6.37 -30.52 -12.25
C GLU A 115 -4.86 -30.25 -12.21
#